data_f7455a8388b6a18d9e395c5c2c8422e4
#
_entry.id   f7455a8388b6a18d9e395c5c2c8422e4
#
_cell.length_a   1.000
_cell.length_b   1.000
_cell.length_c   1.000
_cell.angle_alpha   90.00
_cell.angle_beta   90.00
_cell.angle_gamma   90.00
#
_symmetry.space_group_name_H-M   'P 1'
#
loop_
_entity.id
_entity.type
_entity.pdbx_description
1 polymer ?
#
loop_
_entity_poly.entity_id
_entity_poly.type
_entity_poly.pdbx_seq_one_letter_code
_entity_poly.pdbx_strand_id
1 'polypeptide(L)'
;MRCYPGFTNPAVYLFDWELAEHTGELHVRYKLPYSDAADLDEAQKQKRIADSEPMEFSHTLDTQIGGQIAAGFVIAGFYEDKDEPEALDQLGKYTATYIVTRAVKL
;
A
#
# COMPACT_ATOMS: atom_id res chain seq x y z
N MET A 1 26.15 -2.67 2.80
CA MET A 1 24.96 -2.79 3.65
C MET A 1 23.82 -3.38 2.82
N ARG A 2 23.10 -4.32 3.40
CA ARG A 2 21.93 -4.94 2.79
C ARG A 2 20.67 -4.53 3.52
N CYS A 3 19.63 -4.19 2.79
CA CYS A 3 18.32 -3.88 3.34
C CYS A 3 17.25 -4.71 2.63
N TYR A 4 16.18 -5.00 3.35
CA TYR A 4 15.02 -5.72 2.82
C TYR A 4 13.77 -4.87 3.08
N PRO A 5 13.67 -3.68 2.47
CA PRO A 5 12.48 -2.87 2.67
C PRO A 5 11.25 -3.54 2.08
N GLY A 6 10.18 -3.54 2.86
CA GLY A 6 8.89 -4.07 2.46
C GLY A 6 7.84 -2.98 2.51
N PHE A 7 6.91 -3.00 1.57
CA PHE A 7 5.82 -2.03 1.51
C PHE A 7 4.59 -2.64 0.85
N THR A 8 3.44 -2.08 1.20
CA THR A 8 2.17 -2.47 0.59
C THR A 8 2.17 -2.09 -0.88
N ASN A 9 1.73 -3.03 -1.74
CA ASN A 9 1.52 -2.72 -3.15
C ASN A 9 0.56 -1.54 -3.27
N PRO A 10 0.93 -0.44 -3.94
CA PRO A 10 0.07 0.73 -4.05
C PRO A 10 -1.32 0.45 -4.61
N ALA A 11 -1.49 -0.60 -5.40
CA ALA A 11 -2.78 -1.01 -5.93
C ALA A 11 -3.82 -1.26 -4.84
N VAL A 12 -3.40 -1.61 -3.62
CA VAL A 12 -4.29 -1.78 -2.48
C VAL A 12 -5.11 -0.52 -2.20
N TYR A 13 -4.55 0.65 -2.47
CA TYR A 13 -5.20 1.93 -2.17
C TYR A 13 -6.20 2.40 -3.24
N LEU A 14 -6.38 1.63 -4.32
CA LEU A 14 -7.36 1.96 -5.36
C LEU A 14 -8.80 1.70 -4.91
N PHE A 15 -9.00 0.80 -3.97
CA PHE A 15 -10.29 0.17 -3.72
C PHE A 15 -11.02 0.77 -2.53
N ASP A 16 -12.35 0.68 -2.59
CA ASP A 16 -13.22 0.99 -1.46
C ASP A 16 -13.26 -0.24 -0.54
N TRP A 17 -12.43 -0.28 0.46
CA TRP A 17 -12.32 -1.42 1.38
C TRP A 17 -13.52 -1.55 2.30
N GLU A 18 -14.17 -0.45 2.64
CA GLU A 18 -15.40 -0.49 3.42
C GLU A 18 -16.50 -1.25 2.66
N LEU A 19 -16.65 -0.95 1.37
CA LEU A 19 -17.58 -1.66 0.50
C LEU A 19 -17.19 -3.13 0.32
N ALA A 20 -15.89 -3.40 0.15
CA ALA A 20 -15.39 -4.77 -0.01
C ALA A 20 -15.67 -5.61 1.23
N GLU A 21 -15.54 -5.02 2.42
CA GLU A 21 -15.83 -5.68 3.68
C GLU A 21 -17.29 -6.07 3.81
N HIS A 22 -18.20 -5.23 3.33
CA HIS A 22 -19.63 -5.46 3.41
C HIS A 22 -20.18 -6.36 2.30
N THR A 23 -19.63 -6.28 1.09
CA THR A 23 -20.19 -6.95 -0.10
C THR A 23 -19.30 -8.05 -0.66
N GLY A 24 -18.03 -8.09 -0.30
CA GLY A 24 -17.04 -8.99 -0.90
C GLY A 24 -16.61 -8.57 -2.31
N GLU A 25 -17.07 -7.44 -2.80
CA GLU A 25 -16.75 -6.95 -4.14
C GLU A 25 -15.67 -5.86 -4.08
N LEU A 26 -14.75 -5.89 -5.05
CA LEU A 26 -13.73 -4.87 -5.20
C LEU A 26 -14.18 -3.79 -6.17
N HIS A 27 -14.31 -2.57 -5.67
CA HIS A 27 -14.66 -1.41 -6.49
C HIS A 27 -13.53 -0.38 -6.42
N VAL A 28 -13.03 0.02 -7.58
CA VAL A 28 -12.03 1.09 -7.67
C VAL A 28 -12.71 2.42 -7.34
N ARG A 29 -12.20 3.11 -6.35
CA ARG A 29 -12.75 4.39 -5.89
C ARG A 29 -11.74 5.52 -5.92
N TYR A 30 -10.47 5.22 -5.69
CA TYR A 30 -9.44 6.24 -5.52
C TYR A 30 -8.41 6.15 -6.64
N LYS A 31 -7.71 7.23 -6.89
CA LYS A 31 -6.55 7.26 -7.78
C LYS A 31 -5.27 7.23 -6.96
N LEU A 32 -4.19 6.82 -7.57
CA LEU A 32 -2.88 6.84 -6.93
C LEU A 32 -2.08 8.07 -7.40
N PRO A 33 -1.24 8.64 -6.54
CA PRO A 33 -1.04 8.30 -5.14
C PRO A 33 -2.22 8.68 -4.26
N TYR A 34 -2.52 7.83 -3.27
CA TYR A 34 -3.63 7.99 -2.34
C TYR A 34 -3.21 8.77 -1.10
N SER A 35 -4.12 9.55 -0.54
CA SER A 35 -3.90 10.25 0.72
C SER A 35 -5.20 10.31 1.51
N ASP A 36 -5.19 9.80 2.74
CA ASP A 36 -6.33 9.93 3.65
C ASP A 36 -6.71 11.40 3.88
N ALA A 37 -5.71 12.28 3.91
CA ALA A 37 -5.94 13.70 4.12
C ALA A 37 -6.70 14.36 2.96
N ALA A 38 -6.45 13.92 1.72
CA ALA A 38 -7.05 14.51 0.52
C ALA A 38 -8.28 13.75 0.02
N ASP A 39 -8.31 12.43 0.22
CA ASP A 39 -9.28 11.55 -0.46
C ASP A 39 -10.42 11.08 0.43
N LEU A 40 -10.27 11.11 1.76
CA LEU A 40 -11.36 10.80 2.68
C LEU A 40 -12.26 12.03 2.88
N ASP A 41 -13.56 11.77 3.03
CA ASP A 41 -14.49 12.82 3.44
C ASP A 41 -14.34 13.13 4.93
N GLU A 42 -15.01 14.18 5.40
CA GLU A 42 -14.89 14.63 6.78
C GLU A 42 -15.37 13.58 7.77
N ALA A 43 -16.44 12.86 7.46
CA ALA A 43 -16.98 11.82 8.34
C ALA A 43 -15.99 10.66 8.49
N GLN A 44 -15.35 10.24 7.42
CA GLN A 44 -14.33 9.19 7.43
C GLN A 44 -13.09 9.62 8.22
N LYS A 45 -12.66 10.87 8.08
CA LYS A 45 -11.54 11.42 8.86
C LYS A 45 -11.84 11.44 10.34
N GLN A 46 -13.05 11.87 10.72
CA GLN A 46 -13.46 11.90 12.11
C GLN A 46 -13.53 10.51 12.71
N LYS A 47 -13.98 9.53 11.93
CA LYS A 47 -14.02 8.13 12.37
C LYS A 47 -12.61 7.61 12.67
N ARG A 48 -11.63 7.92 11.82
CA ARG A 48 -10.24 7.52 12.05
C ARG A 48 -9.67 8.16 13.31
N ILE A 49 -9.97 9.43 13.54
CA ILE A 49 -9.54 10.14 14.75
C ILE A 49 -10.16 9.49 15.99
N ALA A 50 -11.46 9.19 15.93
CA ALA A 50 -12.20 8.57 17.06
C ALA A 50 -11.65 7.18 17.37
N ASP A 51 -11.27 6.42 16.35
CA ASP A 51 -10.74 5.05 16.50
C ASP A 51 -9.22 5.05 16.74
N SER A 52 -8.60 6.21 16.86
CA SER A 52 -7.14 6.38 17.03
C SER A 52 -6.34 5.70 15.90
N GLU A 53 -6.90 5.62 14.72
CA GLU A 53 -6.21 5.06 13.55
C GLU A 53 -5.32 6.12 12.89
N PRO A 54 -4.09 5.76 12.49
CA PRO A 54 -3.22 6.71 11.80
C PRO A 54 -3.73 6.98 10.39
N MET A 55 -3.42 8.17 9.88
CA MET A 55 -3.67 8.51 8.49
C MET A 55 -2.75 7.70 7.58
N GLU A 56 -3.27 7.22 6.48
CA GLU A 56 -2.52 6.42 5.51
C GLU A 56 -2.28 7.19 4.22
N PHE A 57 -1.13 6.93 3.62
CA PHE A 57 -0.71 7.53 2.37
C PHE A 57 -0.06 6.47 1.50
N SER A 58 -0.40 6.44 0.22
CA SER A 58 0.32 5.59 -0.71
C SER A 58 1.40 6.41 -1.42
N HIS A 59 2.41 5.71 -1.88
CA HIS A 59 3.47 6.29 -2.71
C HIS A 59 3.52 5.52 -4.02
N THR A 60 3.99 6.17 -5.09
CA THR A 60 4.18 5.50 -6.37
C THR A 60 5.31 4.47 -6.27
N LEU A 61 5.29 3.47 -7.13
CA LEU A 61 6.41 2.54 -7.24
C LEU A 61 7.70 3.27 -7.65
N ASP A 62 7.56 4.29 -8.45
CA ASP A 62 8.67 5.18 -8.84
C ASP A 62 9.35 5.77 -7.60
N THR A 63 8.57 6.27 -6.64
CA THR A 63 9.10 6.81 -5.38
C THR A 63 9.64 5.69 -4.48
N GLN A 64 8.92 4.58 -4.34
CA GLN A 64 9.30 3.48 -3.45
C GLN A 64 10.58 2.78 -3.90
N ILE A 65 10.67 2.44 -5.16
CA ILE A 65 11.81 1.71 -5.72
C ILE A 65 12.86 2.68 -6.23
N GLY A 66 12.46 3.66 -7.01
CA GLY A 66 13.35 4.70 -7.52
C GLY A 66 14.05 5.48 -6.43
N GLY A 67 13.36 5.72 -5.30
CA GLY A 67 13.95 6.38 -4.14
C GLY A 67 15.11 5.59 -3.54
N GLN A 68 15.02 4.25 -3.50
CA GLN A 68 16.13 3.41 -3.04
C GLN A 68 17.33 3.53 -3.97
N ILE A 69 17.09 3.51 -5.27
CA ILE A 69 18.14 3.64 -6.28
C ILE A 69 18.80 5.02 -6.18
N ALA A 70 18.00 6.07 -6.05
CA ALA A 70 18.51 7.44 -5.90
C ALA A 70 19.32 7.63 -4.62
N ALA A 71 19.02 6.87 -3.57
CA ALA A 71 19.78 6.88 -2.32
C ALA A 71 21.10 6.10 -2.39
N GLY A 72 21.43 5.50 -3.53
CA GLY A 72 22.68 4.79 -3.75
C GLY A 72 22.60 3.27 -3.56
N PHE A 73 21.39 2.71 -3.47
CA PHE A 73 21.21 1.27 -3.39
C PHE A 73 21.08 0.64 -4.76
N VAL A 74 21.63 -0.56 -4.91
CA VAL A 74 21.39 -1.42 -6.05
C VAL A 74 20.29 -2.40 -5.64
N ILE A 75 19.24 -2.50 -6.44
CA ILE A 75 18.16 -3.46 -6.21
C ILE A 75 18.62 -4.81 -6.76
N ALA A 76 18.93 -5.73 -5.87
CA ALA A 76 19.47 -7.03 -6.22
C ALA A 76 18.45 -8.17 -6.13
N GLY A 77 17.25 -7.88 -5.63
CA GLY A 77 16.16 -8.83 -5.56
C GLY A 77 14.83 -8.11 -5.45
N PHE A 78 13.79 -8.73 -5.98
CA PHE A 78 12.44 -8.19 -5.98
C PHE A 78 11.48 -9.35 -5.72
N TYR A 79 10.65 -9.20 -4.70
CA TYR A 79 9.72 -10.25 -4.28
C TYR A 79 8.34 -9.67 -4.09
N GLU A 80 7.34 -10.46 -4.46
CA GLU A 80 5.95 -10.13 -4.19
C GLU A 80 5.36 -11.17 -3.25
N ASP A 81 4.49 -10.74 -2.35
CA ASP A 81 3.83 -11.63 -1.43
C ASP A 81 2.41 -11.15 -1.15
N LYS A 82 1.62 -12.00 -0.53
CA LYS A 82 0.28 -11.65 -0.09
C LYS A 82 0.33 -11.24 1.36
N ASP A 83 -0.37 -10.16 1.66
CA ASP A 83 -0.51 -9.74 3.04
C ASP A 83 -1.47 -10.68 3.75
N GLU A 84 -1.15 -11.00 5.01
CA GLU A 84 -1.92 -11.94 5.82
C GLU A 84 -3.24 -11.39 6.38
N PRO A 85 -3.47 -10.08 6.55
CA PRO A 85 -4.75 -9.64 7.07
C PRO A 85 -5.90 -10.09 6.17
N GLU A 86 -6.84 -10.81 6.73
CA GLU A 86 -8.04 -11.26 6.03
C GLU A 86 -8.76 -10.11 5.30
N ALA A 87 -8.60 -8.89 5.80
CA ALA A 87 -9.18 -7.70 5.21
C ALA A 87 -8.75 -7.45 3.77
N LEU A 88 -7.58 -7.96 3.35
CA LEU A 88 -7.07 -7.80 1.99
C LEU A 88 -7.24 -9.07 1.13
N ASP A 89 -7.91 -10.08 1.65
CA ASP A 89 -8.07 -11.37 0.96
C ASP A 89 -8.78 -11.25 -0.39
N GLN A 90 -9.73 -10.31 -0.55
CA GLN A 90 -10.41 -10.12 -1.81
C GLN A 90 -9.42 -9.77 -2.92
N LEU A 91 -8.49 -8.87 -2.64
CA LEU A 91 -7.46 -8.50 -3.62
C LEU A 91 -6.38 -9.58 -3.73
N GLY A 92 -6.04 -10.22 -2.64
CA GLY A 92 -5.05 -11.30 -2.60
C GLY A 92 -5.39 -12.49 -3.50
N LYS A 93 -6.65 -12.63 -3.86
CA LYS A 93 -7.10 -13.66 -4.84
C LYS A 93 -6.64 -13.35 -6.26
N TYR A 94 -6.32 -12.09 -6.54
CA TYR A 94 -6.02 -11.63 -7.89
C TYR A 94 -4.57 -11.18 -8.08
N THR A 95 -3.92 -10.68 -7.03
CA THR A 95 -2.57 -10.15 -7.12
C THR A 95 -1.88 -10.19 -5.76
N ALA A 96 -0.57 -10.06 -5.78
CA ALA A 96 0.21 -9.86 -4.56
C ALA A 96 -0.08 -8.47 -3.99
N THR A 97 -0.21 -8.39 -2.67
CA THR A 97 -0.55 -7.16 -1.96
C THR A 97 0.65 -6.52 -1.26
N TYR A 98 1.80 -7.18 -1.31
CA TYR A 98 3.01 -6.74 -0.63
C TYR A 98 4.22 -6.91 -1.52
N ILE A 99 5.15 -5.97 -1.44
CA ILE A 99 6.38 -5.96 -2.23
C ILE A 99 7.57 -5.84 -1.29
N VAL A 100 8.58 -6.66 -1.54
CA VAL A 100 9.86 -6.59 -0.81
C VAL A 100 10.98 -6.49 -1.82
N THR A 101 11.89 -5.55 -1.62
CA THR A 101 13.11 -5.47 -2.40
C THR A 101 14.31 -5.91 -1.55
N ARG A 102 15.33 -6.44 -2.20
CA ARG A 102 16.64 -6.61 -1.58
C ARG A 102 17.56 -5.53 -2.14
N ALA A 103 17.91 -4.59 -1.28
CA ALA A 103 18.71 -3.45 -1.67
C ALA A 103 20.13 -3.57 -1.07
N VAL A 104 21.13 -3.34 -1.88
CA VAL A 104 22.54 -3.42 -1.48
C VAL A 104 23.18 -2.06 -1.74
N LYS A 105 23.76 -1.47 -0.72
CA LYS A 105 24.51 -0.23 -0.85
C LYS A 105 25.97 -0.56 -1.17
N LEU A 106 26.42 -0.03 -2.27
CA LEU A 106 27.81 -0.21 -2.73
C LEU A 106 28.78 0.71 -1.98
#